data_33e22178f98d70695dc195f119d692fe
#
_entry.id   33e22178f98d70695dc195f119d692fe
#
_cell.length_a   1.000
_cell.length_b   1.000
_cell.length_c   1.000
_cell.angle_alpha   90.00
_cell.angle_beta   90.00
_cell.angle_gamma   90.00
#
_symmetry.space_group_name_H-M   'P 1'
#
loop_
_entity.id
_entity.type
_entity.pdbx_description
1 polymer ?
#
loop_
_entity_poly.entity_id
_entity_poly.type
_entity_poly.pdbx_seq_one_letter_code
_entity_poly.pdbx_strand_id
1 'polypeptide(L)'
;MRPLQASLIATALVGALILSQLEFGADASAPAKPEAPPATVSVAPAVGTEFLPWHWAPGSVVSRSDSRVSGDAAGLVVRVAEVGDAVRAGQPIAVLDDTALRLEEQESRAVVARVQAQLELAQAQERRFATLSAQQSIARAQYEQQRADRDVLAQDLAQARAQLARTNHQRARMVVRAPFDGIIAERLVQPGEYLQPGEAVARLVDTAAREVRTHAPVALAQHVAPGAIVRIRAGGAEREAQVTALVPVGDEASRQLELRVAIDQDALPVGTAVTVGMPGAQTRAVVAVPRDALVLRREGDFVVRVDAADRAERLPVQAGDEFDGMIEVTGGIAPGDRLVVRGAERVEPGQALSIQPLAEPLAMR
;
A
#
# COMPACT_ATOMS: atom_id res chain seq x y z
N MET A 1 25.87 42.21 -72.84
CA MET A 1 25.81 42.38 -74.30
C MET A 1 24.59 41.67 -74.80
N ARG A 2 23.70 42.47 -75.30
CA ARG A 2 22.58 42.17 -76.21
C ARG A 2 23.21 41.56 -77.52
N PRO A 3 22.44 41.04 -78.51
CA PRO A 3 21.01 41.12 -78.78
C PRO A 3 20.39 39.99 -79.62
N LEU A 4 19.14 40.15 -79.87
CA LEU A 4 18.38 40.19 -81.14
C LEU A 4 17.63 38.88 -81.46
N GLN A 5 16.35 38.96 -81.51
CA GLN A 5 15.43 39.31 -82.62
C GLN A 5 15.18 38.09 -83.53
N ALA A 6 14.08 37.77 -83.92
CA ALA A 6 12.81 38.34 -84.32
C ALA A 6 12.14 37.36 -85.28
N SER A 7 10.82 37.34 -85.19
CA SER A 7 9.94 37.53 -86.39
C SER A 7 9.66 36.31 -87.25
N LEU A 8 8.51 35.94 -87.61
CA LEU A 8 7.41 36.48 -88.40
C LEU A 8 6.28 35.47 -88.45
N ILE A 9 5.06 35.71 -88.14
CA ILE A 9 3.94 36.33 -88.88
C ILE A 9 3.48 35.51 -90.10
N ALA A 10 2.21 35.25 -90.11
CA ALA A 10 1.20 35.16 -91.12
C ALA A 10 1.05 33.79 -91.83
N THR A 11 -0.10 33.24 -92.02
CA THR A 11 -1.26 33.69 -92.76
C THR A 11 -2.37 32.66 -92.52
N ALA A 12 -3.46 33.01 -92.08
CA ALA A 12 -4.70 33.42 -92.72
C ALA A 12 -5.60 32.29 -93.20
N LEU A 13 -6.74 32.24 -92.59
CA LEU A 13 -8.06 32.43 -93.25
C LEU A 13 -8.59 31.37 -94.18
N VAL A 14 -9.79 31.01 -93.93
CA VAL A 14 -10.83 30.47 -94.85
C VAL A 14 -11.18 28.99 -94.57
N GLY A 15 -12.37 28.84 -94.05
CA GLY A 15 -13.06 27.58 -93.98
C GLY A 15 -14.26 27.69 -93.07
N ALA A 16 -15.11 28.70 -93.28
CA ALA A 16 -16.43 28.79 -92.65
C ALA A 16 -17.40 27.83 -93.33
N LEU A 17 -18.31 27.37 -92.55
CA LEU A 17 -19.68 26.96 -92.88
C LEU A 17 -19.90 25.44 -93.10
N ILE A 18 -20.95 25.06 -92.34
CA ILE A 18 -21.87 23.94 -92.55
C ILE A 18 -21.54 22.69 -91.72
N LEU A 19 -22.18 22.49 -90.62
CA LEU A 19 -23.30 21.59 -90.33
C LEU A 19 -23.72 21.76 -88.87
N SER A 20 -24.69 22.37 -88.67
CA SER A 20 -26.04 22.14 -88.08
C SER A 20 -26.25 20.77 -87.49
N GLN A 21 -26.73 20.83 -86.26
CA GLN A 21 -27.67 19.89 -85.69
C GLN A 21 -27.26 18.42 -85.62
N LEU A 22 -26.80 18.05 -84.44
CA LEU A 22 -27.18 16.79 -83.81
C LEU A 22 -27.11 16.97 -82.30
N GLU A 23 -28.24 17.36 -81.74
CA GLU A 23 -28.53 17.17 -80.33
C GLU A 23 -28.49 15.65 -80.07
N PHE A 24 -27.43 15.15 -79.51
CA PHE A 24 -27.44 13.90 -78.80
C PHE A 24 -27.49 14.23 -77.33
N GLY A 25 -28.72 14.21 -76.81
CA GLY A 25 -28.96 14.04 -75.39
C GLY A 25 -28.34 12.71 -74.97
N ALA A 26 -27.13 12.76 -74.44
CA ALA A 26 -26.55 11.68 -73.68
C ALA A 26 -26.74 12.03 -72.18
N ASP A 27 -27.90 11.69 -71.70
CA ASP A 27 -28.12 11.38 -70.28
C ASP A 27 -27.26 10.12 -70.00
N ALA A 28 -25.96 10.32 -69.85
CA ALA A 28 -25.10 9.31 -69.32
C ALA A 28 -25.30 9.27 -67.81
N SER A 29 -26.38 8.67 -67.35
CA SER A 29 -26.45 8.08 -66.04
C SER A 29 -25.19 7.17 -65.90
N ALA A 30 -24.25 7.63 -65.10
CA ALA A 30 -23.11 6.78 -64.71
C ALA A 30 -23.68 5.46 -64.19
N PRO A 31 -23.17 4.31 -64.67
CA PRO A 31 -23.65 3.01 -64.20
C PRO A 31 -23.55 2.99 -62.68
N ALA A 32 -24.65 2.85 -62.00
CA ALA A 32 -24.69 2.60 -60.57
C ALA A 32 -23.73 1.45 -60.28
N LYS A 33 -22.69 1.70 -59.47
CA LYS A 33 -21.75 0.67 -58.99
C LYS A 33 -22.63 -0.47 -58.43
N PRO A 34 -22.44 -1.74 -58.89
CA PRO A 34 -23.24 -2.84 -58.37
C PRO A 34 -23.22 -2.81 -56.83
N GLU A 35 -24.39 -2.70 -56.22
CA GLU A 35 -24.52 -2.70 -54.75
C GLU A 35 -23.95 -4.04 -54.25
N ALA A 36 -22.89 -3.99 -53.41
CA ALA A 36 -22.28 -5.21 -52.91
C ALA A 36 -23.34 -6.00 -52.13
N PRO A 37 -23.34 -7.35 -52.23
CA PRO A 37 -24.29 -8.15 -51.50
C PRO A 37 -24.26 -7.83 -49.98
N PRO A 38 -25.40 -7.94 -49.27
CA PRO A 38 -25.44 -7.64 -47.82
C PRO A 38 -24.38 -8.44 -47.05
N ALA A 39 -23.54 -7.77 -46.27
CA ALA A 39 -22.57 -8.45 -45.42
C ALA A 39 -23.24 -8.99 -44.16
N THR A 40 -23.03 -10.26 -43.86
CA THR A 40 -23.51 -10.85 -42.60
C THR A 40 -22.61 -10.44 -41.45
N VAL A 41 -23.19 -9.78 -40.43
CA VAL A 41 -22.51 -9.24 -39.29
C VAL A 41 -23.22 -9.54 -37.98
N SER A 42 -22.47 -9.58 -36.88
CA SER A 42 -23.04 -9.58 -35.53
C SER A 42 -22.85 -8.20 -34.91
N VAL A 43 -23.83 -7.74 -34.15
CA VAL A 43 -23.82 -6.39 -33.56
C VAL A 43 -23.95 -6.44 -32.04
N ALA A 44 -23.34 -5.45 -31.37
CA ALA A 44 -23.51 -5.19 -29.95
C ALA A 44 -23.63 -3.68 -29.72
N PRO A 45 -24.33 -3.23 -28.67
CA PRO A 45 -24.47 -1.80 -28.38
C PRO A 45 -23.20 -1.23 -27.77
N ALA A 46 -22.92 0.05 -28.06
CA ALA A 46 -22.02 0.88 -27.27
C ALA A 46 -22.67 1.17 -25.91
N VAL A 47 -21.90 1.11 -24.84
CA VAL A 47 -22.39 1.28 -23.45
C VAL A 47 -21.82 2.53 -22.85
N GLY A 48 -22.68 3.42 -22.33
CA GLY A 48 -22.24 4.49 -21.44
C GLY A 48 -22.04 3.92 -20.04
N THR A 49 -20.83 4.06 -19.51
CA THR A 49 -20.50 3.54 -18.18
C THR A 49 -19.59 4.51 -17.44
N GLU A 50 -19.54 4.36 -16.12
CA GLU A 50 -18.53 5.04 -15.31
C GLU A 50 -17.27 4.18 -15.27
N PHE A 51 -16.15 4.78 -15.56
CA PHE A 51 -14.85 4.13 -15.56
C PHE A 51 -13.91 4.77 -14.55
N LEU A 52 -13.27 3.91 -13.74
CA LEU A 52 -12.21 4.26 -12.82
C LEU A 52 -10.96 3.47 -13.22
N PRO A 53 -9.93 4.12 -13.78
CA PRO A 53 -8.69 3.43 -14.10
C PRO A 53 -7.97 2.97 -12.83
N TRP A 54 -7.50 1.72 -12.82
CA TRP A 54 -6.76 1.14 -11.71
C TRP A 54 -5.28 1.04 -12.05
N HIS A 55 -4.44 1.57 -11.16
CA HIS A 55 -3.00 1.36 -11.22
C HIS A 55 -2.63 0.22 -10.28
N TRP A 56 -2.06 -0.86 -10.84
CA TRP A 56 -1.67 -2.03 -10.07
C TRP A 56 -0.19 -1.99 -9.72
N ALA A 57 0.14 -2.11 -8.44
CA ALA A 57 1.51 -2.15 -7.94
C ALA A 57 1.74 -3.37 -7.05
N PRO A 58 2.96 -3.93 -7.04
CA PRO A 58 3.31 -5.00 -6.13
C PRO A 58 3.34 -4.50 -4.69
N GLY A 59 2.97 -5.36 -3.75
CA GLY A 59 3.02 -5.11 -2.33
C GLY A 59 3.27 -6.38 -1.54
N SER A 60 3.43 -6.23 -0.25
CA SER A 60 3.61 -7.35 0.66
C SER A 60 2.86 -7.14 1.96
N VAL A 61 2.39 -8.23 2.55
CA VAL A 61 1.86 -8.23 3.90
C VAL A 61 3.02 -8.13 4.89
N VAL A 62 3.00 -7.11 5.74
CA VAL A 62 4.00 -6.89 6.77
C VAL A 62 3.35 -6.81 8.14
N SER A 63 4.12 -7.13 9.17
CA SER A 63 3.72 -6.85 10.55
C SER A 63 3.88 -5.36 10.85
N ARG A 64 3.00 -4.80 11.66
CA ARG A 64 3.18 -3.45 12.22
C ARG A 64 4.28 -3.38 13.26
N SER A 65 4.55 -4.51 13.94
CA SER A 65 5.54 -4.60 15.01
C SER A 65 6.47 -5.77 14.69
N ASP A 66 7.63 -5.47 14.13
CA ASP A 66 8.72 -6.39 13.84
C ASP A 66 10.01 -5.80 14.41
N SER A 67 10.54 -6.41 15.46
CA SER A 67 11.66 -5.85 16.21
C SER A 67 12.68 -6.90 16.58
N ARG A 68 13.95 -6.52 16.52
CA ARG A 68 15.05 -7.24 17.15
C ARG A 68 15.12 -6.82 18.61
N VAL A 69 14.73 -7.73 19.50
CA VAL A 69 14.73 -7.49 20.95
C VAL A 69 16.15 -7.68 21.45
N SER A 70 16.72 -6.65 22.07
CA SER A 70 18.09 -6.67 22.58
C SER A 70 18.10 -6.73 24.10
N GLY A 71 19.16 -7.31 24.66
CA GLY A 71 19.44 -7.24 26.09
C GLY A 71 20.14 -5.94 26.45
N ASP A 72 19.83 -5.38 27.63
CA ASP A 72 20.45 -4.17 28.15
C ASP A 72 21.47 -4.44 29.27
N ALA A 73 21.75 -5.72 29.57
CA ALA A 73 22.74 -6.17 30.54
C ALA A 73 23.70 -7.21 29.93
N ALA A 74 24.92 -7.22 30.45
CA ALA A 74 25.89 -8.27 30.12
C ALA A 74 25.68 -9.51 31.00
N GLY A 75 25.84 -10.71 30.43
CA GLY A 75 25.77 -11.94 31.21
C GLY A 75 25.73 -13.19 30.36
N LEU A 76 25.94 -14.36 31.00
CA LEU A 76 25.82 -15.64 30.37
C LEU A 76 24.32 -15.96 30.10
N VAL A 77 23.99 -16.35 28.88
CA VAL A 77 22.63 -16.78 28.54
C VAL A 77 22.34 -18.14 29.12
N VAL A 78 21.38 -18.23 30.04
CA VAL A 78 20.94 -19.48 30.66
C VAL A 78 19.83 -20.12 29.85
N ARG A 79 18.90 -19.30 29.37
CA ARG A 79 17.73 -19.75 28.61
C ARG A 79 17.33 -18.68 27.61
N VAL A 80 16.84 -19.12 26.46
CA VAL A 80 16.24 -18.27 25.41
C VAL A 80 15.02 -18.99 24.84
N ALA A 81 14.01 -18.24 24.42
CA ALA A 81 12.81 -18.75 23.76
C ALA A 81 13.16 -19.38 22.39
N GLU A 82 12.43 -20.42 22.01
CA GLU A 82 12.65 -21.10 20.74
C GLU A 82 11.94 -20.39 19.59
N VAL A 83 12.44 -20.62 18.37
CA VAL A 83 11.78 -20.16 17.15
C VAL A 83 10.41 -20.80 17.02
N GLY A 84 9.37 -19.99 16.78
CA GLY A 84 7.97 -20.41 16.73
C GLY A 84 7.22 -20.24 18.05
N ASP A 85 7.90 -19.95 19.16
CA ASP A 85 7.24 -19.69 20.43
C ASP A 85 6.38 -18.43 20.37
N ALA A 86 5.13 -18.54 20.82
CA ALA A 86 4.25 -17.39 21.04
C ALA A 86 4.52 -16.80 22.42
N VAL A 87 4.83 -15.50 22.46
CA VAL A 87 5.10 -14.77 23.70
C VAL A 87 4.17 -13.57 23.84
N ARG A 88 3.81 -13.24 25.08
CA ARG A 88 3.04 -12.04 25.41
C ARG A 88 3.95 -10.92 25.89
N ALA A 89 3.51 -9.69 25.76
CA ALA A 89 4.20 -8.54 26.32
C ALA A 89 4.58 -8.76 27.80
N GLY A 90 5.85 -8.47 28.13
CA GLY A 90 6.42 -8.72 29.47
C GLY A 90 6.90 -10.14 29.73
N GLN A 91 6.57 -11.14 28.91
CA GLN A 91 7.11 -12.50 29.05
C GLN A 91 8.61 -12.57 28.79
N PRO A 92 9.34 -13.43 29.53
CA PRO A 92 10.78 -13.62 29.29
C PRO A 92 11.06 -14.24 27.92
N ILE A 93 11.89 -13.56 27.10
CA ILE A 93 12.47 -14.10 25.87
C ILE A 93 13.82 -14.74 26.16
N ALA A 94 14.63 -14.10 27.00
CA ALA A 94 15.88 -14.69 27.47
C ALA A 94 16.11 -14.40 28.95
N VAL A 95 16.85 -15.28 29.59
CA VAL A 95 17.27 -15.17 30.98
C VAL A 95 18.78 -15.31 31.03
N LEU A 96 19.42 -14.31 31.62
CA LEU A 96 20.86 -14.32 31.90
C LEU A 96 21.13 -14.85 33.30
N ASP A 97 22.34 -15.28 33.57
CA ASP A 97 22.75 -15.73 34.91
C ASP A 97 22.76 -14.52 35.88
N ASP A 98 21.84 -14.55 36.83
CA ASP A 98 21.68 -13.52 37.86
C ASP A 98 22.26 -13.90 39.23
N THR A 99 23.04 -15.01 39.29
CA THR A 99 23.50 -15.62 40.55
C THR A 99 24.24 -14.59 41.42
N ALA A 100 25.17 -13.85 40.86
CA ALA A 100 25.93 -12.83 41.60
C ALA A 100 25.03 -11.72 42.13
N LEU A 101 24.12 -11.21 41.29
CA LEU A 101 23.18 -10.13 41.67
C LEU A 101 22.16 -10.59 42.71
N ARG A 102 21.75 -11.85 42.67
CA ARG A 102 20.88 -12.42 43.69
C ARG A 102 21.55 -12.46 45.07
N LEU A 103 22.83 -12.81 45.13
CA LEU A 103 23.61 -12.78 46.37
C LEU A 103 23.78 -11.35 46.89
N GLU A 104 24.10 -10.40 46.02
CA GLU A 104 24.20 -8.96 46.35
C GLU A 104 22.87 -8.38 46.84
N GLU A 105 21.75 -8.81 46.23
CA GLU A 105 20.39 -8.44 46.70
C GLU A 105 20.14 -8.93 48.12
N GLN A 106 20.51 -10.18 48.44
CA GLN A 106 20.36 -10.73 49.78
C GLN A 106 21.20 -9.97 50.82
N GLU A 107 22.43 -9.62 50.46
CA GLU A 107 23.28 -8.79 51.29
C GLU A 107 22.69 -7.40 51.51
N SER A 108 22.26 -6.72 50.50
CA SER A 108 21.62 -5.40 50.57
C SER A 108 20.34 -5.45 51.42
N ARG A 109 19.53 -6.51 51.33
CA ARG A 109 18.37 -6.72 52.19
C ARG A 109 18.76 -6.87 53.66
N ALA A 110 19.82 -7.58 53.96
CA ALA A 110 20.31 -7.76 55.34
C ALA A 110 20.79 -6.43 55.91
N VAL A 111 21.45 -5.58 55.12
CA VAL A 111 21.87 -4.21 55.50
C VAL A 111 20.65 -3.36 55.82
N VAL A 112 19.60 -3.34 54.98
CA VAL A 112 18.34 -2.61 55.21
C VAL A 112 17.72 -3.08 56.51
N ALA A 113 17.60 -4.39 56.74
CA ALA A 113 17.02 -4.94 57.95
C ALA A 113 17.81 -4.52 59.22
N ARG A 114 19.15 -4.55 59.19
CA ARG A 114 20.00 -4.12 60.31
C ARG A 114 19.81 -2.64 60.63
N VAL A 115 19.86 -1.76 59.59
CA VAL A 115 19.73 -0.29 59.81
C VAL A 115 18.30 0.04 60.29
N GLN A 116 17.29 -0.66 59.76
CA GLN A 116 15.91 -0.49 60.22
C GLN A 116 15.76 -0.82 61.71
N ALA A 117 16.32 -1.94 62.18
CA ALA A 117 16.28 -2.29 63.62
C ALA A 117 17.04 -1.25 64.47
N GLN A 118 18.16 -0.69 64.00
CA GLN A 118 18.88 0.40 64.69
C GLN A 118 18.03 1.67 64.79
N LEU A 119 17.33 2.04 63.70
CA LEU A 119 16.45 3.20 63.70
C LEU A 119 15.22 3.00 64.64
N GLU A 120 14.66 1.82 64.65
CA GLU A 120 13.56 1.52 65.59
C GLU A 120 13.98 1.66 67.05
N LEU A 121 15.19 1.19 67.40
CA LEU A 121 15.79 1.40 68.72
C LEU A 121 16.02 2.88 69.02
N ALA A 122 16.61 3.64 68.07
CA ALA A 122 16.84 5.06 68.24
C ALA A 122 15.54 5.86 68.38
N GLN A 123 14.51 5.50 67.63
CA GLN A 123 13.16 6.09 67.80
C GLN A 123 12.55 5.81 69.15
N ALA A 124 12.71 4.60 69.66
CA ALA A 124 12.26 4.26 71.02
C ALA A 124 12.97 5.04 72.10
N GLN A 125 14.33 5.25 71.94
CA GLN A 125 15.14 6.07 72.81
C GLN A 125 14.72 7.53 72.77
N GLU A 126 14.60 8.10 71.53
CA GLU A 126 14.16 9.49 71.35
C GLU A 126 12.83 9.76 71.99
N ARG A 127 11.81 8.90 71.80
CA ARG A 127 10.49 9.01 72.48
C ARG A 127 10.61 9.02 74.00
N ARG A 128 11.44 8.16 74.55
CA ARG A 128 11.74 8.13 76.02
C ARG A 128 12.36 9.44 76.51
N PHE A 129 13.39 9.93 75.80
CA PHE A 129 14.06 11.18 76.15
C PHE A 129 13.15 12.40 75.94
N ALA A 130 12.28 12.39 74.94
CA ALA A 130 11.28 13.43 74.75
C ALA A 130 10.35 13.57 75.98
N THR A 131 9.88 12.44 76.51
CA THR A 131 9.00 12.41 77.75
C THR A 131 9.78 12.92 78.96
N LEU A 132 11.02 12.49 79.18
CA LEU A 132 11.85 12.92 80.28
C LEU A 132 12.21 14.43 80.22
N SER A 133 12.48 14.93 79.02
CA SER A 133 12.77 16.37 78.79
C SER A 133 11.51 17.23 79.09
N ALA A 134 10.32 16.79 78.72
CA ALA A 134 9.05 17.48 79.03
C ALA A 134 8.82 17.55 80.53
N GLN A 135 9.29 16.57 81.33
CA GLN A 135 9.23 16.51 82.73
C GLN A 135 10.39 17.29 83.47
N GLN A 136 11.23 17.99 82.70
CA GLN A 136 12.43 18.69 83.18
C GLN A 136 13.42 17.79 83.96
N SER A 137 13.41 16.48 83.67
CA SER A 137 14.23 15.46 84.31
C SER A 137 15.58 15.26 83.70
N ILE A 138 15.81 15.83 82.48
CA ILE A 138 17.07 15.74 81.73
C ILE A 138 17.40 17.07 81.04
N ALA A 139 18.68 17.26 80.69
CA ALA A 139 19.12 18.43 79.90
C ALA A 139 18.55 18.37 78.47
N ARG A 140 18.09 19.49 77.95
CA ARG A 140 17.55 19.61 76.61
C ARG A 140 18.53 19.15 75.51
N ALA A 141 19.82 19.41 75.75
CA ALA A 141 20.90 18.97 74.84
C ALA A 141 20.95 17.45 74.66
N GLN A 142 20.61 16.65 75.71
CA GLN A 142 20.55 15.18 75.60
C GLN A 142 19.40 14.71 74.73
N TYR A 143 18.24 15.34 74.79
CA TYR A 143 17.14 15.05 73.83
C TYR A 143 17.48 15.42 72.41
N GLU A 144 18.08 16.62 72.20
CA GLU A 144 18.48 17.08 70.89
C GLU A 144 19.51 16.11 70.24
N GLN A 145 20.43 15.56 71.05
CA GLN A 145 21.39 14.56 70.61
C GLN A 145 20.69 13.27 70.14
N GLN A 146 19.74 12.71 70.94
CA GLN A 146 19.01 11.49 70.56
C GLN A 146 18.16 11.70 69.33
N ARG A 147 17.63 12.89 69.12
CA ARG A 147 16.91 13.27 67.91
C ARG A 147 17.83 13.30 66.69
N ALA A 148 19.02 13.90 66.83
CA ALA A 148 20.02 13.92 65.75
C ALA A 148 20.48 12.50 65.38
N ASP A 149 20.75 11.63 66.38
CA ASP A 149 21.16 10.25 66.16
C ASP A 149 20.05 9.46 65.41
N ARG A 150 18.78 9.66 65.78
CA ARG A 150 17.65 9.06 65.07
C ARG A 150 17.53 9.59 63.63
N ASP A 151 17.76 10.89 63.38
CA ASP A 151 17.71 11.49 62.03
C ASP A 151 18.83 10.96 61.16
N VAL A 152 20.07 10.76 61.70
CA VAL A 152 21.19 10.13 60.99
C VAL A 152 20.79 8.70 60.55
N LEU A 153 20.28 7.86 61.45
CA LEU A 153 19.86 6.50 61.13
C LEU A 153 18.68 6.45 60.13
N ALA A 154 17.83 7.47 60.12
CA ALA A 154 16.78 7.59 59.11
C ALA A 154 17.37 7.83 57.69
N GLN A 155 18.44 8.64 57.59
CA GLN A 155 19.13 8.86 56.34
C GLN A 155 19.94 7.62 55.92
N ASP A 156 20.57 6.92 56.84
CA ASP A 156 21.27 5.66 56.58
C ASP A 156 20.32 4.59 56.03
N LEU A 157 19.08 4.50 56.58
CA LEU A 157 18.07 3.61 56.08
C LEU A 157 17.63 3.99 54.66
N ALA A 158 17.48 5.28 54.35
CA ALA A 158 17.15 5.75 53.01
C ALA A 158 18.26 5.37 52.02
N GLN A 159 19.53 5.54 52.39
CA GLN A 159 20.69 5.13 51.60
C GLN A 159 20.71 3.62 51.36
N ALA A 160 20.53 2.80 52.39
CA ALA A 160 20.50 1.34 52.27
C ALA A 160 19.37 0.87 51.36
N ARG A 161 18.18 1.47 51.47
CA ARG A 161 17.05 1.18 50.55
C ARG A 161 17.33 1.56 49.13
N ALA A 162 18.01 2.68 48.89
CA ALA A 162 18.42 3.11 47.53
C ALA A 162 19.39 2.10 46.90
N GLN A 163 20.36 1.59 47.71
CA GLN A 163 21.28 0.56 47.24
C GLN A 163 20.53 -0.75 46.87
N LEU A 164 19.63 -1.24 47.72
CA LEU A 164 18.79 -2.39 47.44
C LEU A 164 17.97 -2.20 46.15
N ALA A 165 17.38 -1.02 45.95
CA ALA A 165 16.62 -0.69 44.75
C ALA A 165 17.49 -0.75 43.48
N ARG A 166 18.74 -0.27 43.58
CA ARG A 166 19.72 -0.35 42.47
C ARG A 166 20.05 -1.80 42.10
N THR A 167 20.34 -2.65 43.07
CA THR A 167 20.63 -4.07 42.85
C THR A 167 19.42 -4.80 42.24
N ASN A 168 18.22 -4.52 42.76
CA ASN A 168 16.97 -5.06 42.19
C ASN A 168 16.78 -4.64 40.72
N HIS A 169 17.07 -3.40 40.38
CA HIS A 169 16.98 -2.92 39.00
C HIS A 169 18.00 -3.62 38.11
N GLN A 170 19.24 -3.78 38.54
CA GLN A 170 20.26 -4.51 37.81
C GLN A 170 19.85 -5.96 37.58
N ARG A 171 19.30 -6.62 38.62
CA ARG A 171 18.82 -8.00 38.52
C ARG A 171 17.62 -8.13 37.56
N ALA A 172 16.68 -7.17 37.57
CA ALA A 172 15.55 -7.17 36.66
C ALA A 172 15.98 -7.11 35.17
N ARG A 173 17.12 -6.48 34.87
CA ARG A 173 17.70 -6.40 33.53
C ARG A 173 18.35 -7.71 33.05
N MET A 174 18.57 -8.68 33.96
CA MET A 174 19.03 -10.03 33.59
C MET A 174 17.92 -10.86 32.88
N VAL A 175 16.72 -10.34 32.79
CA VAL A 175 15.61 -10.97 32.07
C VAL A 175 15.20 -10.08 30.90
N VAL A 176 15.52 -10.50 29.69
CA VAL A 176 15.08 -9.84 28.46
C VAL A 176 13.62 -10.20 28.23
N ARG A 177 12.75 -9.19 28.12
CA ARG A 177 11.30 -9.39 28.01
C ARG A 177 10.75 -8.94 26.67
N ALA A 178 9.65 -9.58 26.23
CA ALA A 178 8.92 -9.20 25.04
C ALA A 178 8.31 -7.79 25.20
N PRO A 179 8.56 -6.85 24.27
CA PRO A 179 7.95 -5.53 24.31
C PRO A 179 6.48 -5.52 23.88
N PHE A 180 6.05 -6.52 23.09
CA PHE A 180 4.68 -6.72 22.60
C PHE A 180 4.37 -8.20 22.42
N ASP A 181 3.11 -8.54 22.18
CA ASP A 181 2.66 -9.90 21.88
C ASP A 181 3.13 -10.30 20.49
N GLY A 182 3.67 -11.52 20.32
CA GLY A 182 4.15 -11.97 19.03
C GLY A 182 4.73 -13.36 19.04
N ILE A 183 5.36 -13.71 17.92
CA ILE A 183 6.05 -14.98 17.71
C ILE A 183 7.55 -14.73 17.55
N ILE A 184 8.38 -15.57 18.15
CA ILE A 184 9.83 -15.55 17.90
C ILE A 184 10.09 -16.06 16.48
N ALA A 185 10.43 -15.13 15.59
CA ALA A 185 10.73 -15.45 14.20
C ALA A 185 12.17 -15.92 13.99
N GLU A 186 13.10 -15.44 14.82
CA GLU A 186 14.52 -15.78 14.74
C GLU A 186 15.14 -15.73 16.13
N ARG A 187 16.01 -16.69 16.43
CA ARG A 187 16.85 -16.71 17.62
C ARG A 187 18.27 -16.30 17.23
N LEU A 188 18.80 -15.28 17.89
CA LEU A 188 20.10 -14.67 17.54
C LEU A 188 21.22 -15.06 18.51
N VAL A 189 20.88 -15.65 19.67
CA VAL A 189 21.84 -16.12 20.67
C VAL A 189 21.49 -17.53 21.15
N GLN A 190 22.47 -18.24 21.69
CA GLN A 190 22.34 -19.60 22.20
C GLN A 190 22.52 -19.61 23.72
N PRO A 191 21.90 -20.58 24.45
CA PRO A 191 22.27 -20.86 25.81
C PRO A 191 23.77 -21.20 25.92
N GLY A 192 24.46 -20.60 26.92
CA GLY A 192 25.90 -20.72 27.08
C GLY A 192 26.71 -19.61 26.38
N GLU A 193 26.13 -18.78 25.55
CA GLU A 193 26.78 -17.60 24.98
C GLU A 193 26.76 -16.43 25.96
N TYR A 194 27.73 -15.55 25.83
CA TYR A 194 27.85 -14.37 26.67
C TYR A 194 27.28 -13.15 25.92
N LEU A 195 26.18 -12.61 26.43
CA LEU A 195 25.49 -11.46 25.85
C LEU A 195 26.17 -10.14 26.25
N GLN A 196 26.31 -9.22 25.31
CA GLN A 196 26.74 -7.86 25.55
C GLN A 196 25.54 -6.88 25.59
N PRO A 197 25.62 -5.76 26.31
CA PRO A 197 24.58 -4.74 26.29
C PRO A 197 24.34 -4.21 24.87
N GLY A 198 23.07 -4.19 24.45
CA GLY A 198 22.66 -3.78 23.10
C GLY A 198 22.65 -4.89 22.07
N GLU A 199 23.15 -6.07 22.39
CA GLU A 199 23.14 -7.24 21.50
C GLU A 199 21.74 -7.80 21.36
N ALA A 200 21.35 -8.12 20.10
CA ALA A 200 20.02 -8.66 19.81
C ALA A 200 19.92 -10.14 20.20
N VAL A 201 18.88 -10.49 20.93
CA VAL A 201 18.62 -11.83 21.45
C VAL A 201 17.71 -12.62 20.51
N ALA A 202 16.66 -11.99 20.01
CA ALA A 202 15.67 -12.62 19.13
C ALA A 202 14.97 -11.57 18.28
N ARG A 203 14.41 -12.00 17.16
CA ARG A 203 13.46 -11.21 16.37
C ARG A 203 12.04 -11.61 16.77
N LEU A 204 11.28 -10.63 17.24
CA LEU A 204 9.88 -10.77 17.63
C LEU A 204 8.98 -10.11 16.60
N VAL A 205 8.00 -10.84 16.10
CA VAL A 205 7.06 -10.38 15.08
C VAL A 205 5.63 -10.53 15.60
N ASP A 206 4.89 -9.42 15.60
CA ASP A 206 3.46 -9.43 15.88
C ASP A 206 2.72 -9.96 14.64
N THR A 207 2.07 -11.11 14.79
CA THR A 207 1.30 -11.74 13.71
C THR A 207 -0.17 -11.36 13.71
N ALA A 208 -0.66 -10.62 14.70
CA ALA A 208 -2.03 -10.15 14.78
C ALA A 208 -2.20 -8.80 14.07
N ALA A 209 -1.32 -7.84 14.33
CA ALA A 209 -1.37 -6.52 13.72
C ALA A 209 -0.61 -6.51 12.39
N ARG A 210 -1.33 -6.75 11.29
CA ARG A 210 -0.78 -6.80 9.93
C ARG A 210 -1.27 -5.63 9.09
N GLU A 211 -0.50 -5.30 8.06
CA GLU A 211 -0.87 -4.33 7.04
C GLU A 211 -0.25 -4.73 5.71
N VAL A 212 -0.79 -4.24 4.61
CA VAL A 212 -0.13 -4.33 3.30
C VAL A 212 0.69 -3.08 3.08
N ARG A 213 1.95 -3.27 2.73
CA ARG A 213 2.85 -2.20 2.30
C ARG A 213 3.04 -2.30 0.80
N THR A 214 2.81 -1.19 0.10
CA THR A 214 3.02 -1.04 -1.33
C THR A 214 3.56 0.34 -1.64
N HIS A 215 3.87 0.59 -2.90
CA HIS A 215 4.36 1.88 -3.36
C HIS A 215 3.44 2.45 -4.43
N ALA A 216 3.12 3.73 -4.31
CA ALA A 216 2.29 4.47 -5.24
C ALA A 216 3.14 5.51 -5.98
N PRO A 217 2.99 5.70 -7.30
CA PRO A 217 3.57 6.84 -7.99
C PRO A 217 3.14 8.16 -7.36
N VAL A 218 4.05 9.13 -7.24
CA VAL A 218 3.75 10.46 -6.67
C VAL A 218 2.55 11.12 -7.36
N ALA A 219 2.37 10.89 -8.67
CA ALA A 219 1.24 11.41 -9.43
C ALA A 219 -0.13 10.95 -8.91
N LEU A 220 -0.19 9.81 -8.22
CA LEU A 220 -1.44 9.28 -7.65
C LEU A 220 -1.72 9.74 -6.21
N ALA A 221 -0.83 10.52 -5.59
CA ALA A 221 -0.91 10.91 -4.18
C ALA A 221 -2.28 11.49 -3.79
N GLN A 222 -2.89 12.29 -4.67
CA GLN A 222 -4.20 12.89 -4.44
C GLN A 222 -5.38 11.91 -4.48
N HIS A 223 -5.20 10.72 -5.08
CA HIS A 223 -6.23 9.69 -5.24
C HIS A 223 -6.12 8.57 -4.20
N VAL A 224 -4.97 8.48 -3.50
CA VAL A 224 -4.67 7.42 -2.52
C VAL A 224 -4.48 7.99 -1.10
N ALA A 225 -5.17 9.06 -0.78
CA ALA A 225 -5.17 9.62 0.57
C ALA A 225 -5.70 8.61 1.62
N PRO A 226 -5.35 8.77 2.91
CA PRO A 226 -5.91 7.95 3.97
C PRO A 226 -7.44 7.91 3.91
N GLY A 227 -8.02 6.70 4.01
CA GLY A 227 -9.45 6.44 3.81
C GLY A 227 -9.86 6.09 2.37
N ALA A 228 -8.99 6.30 1.37
CA ALA A 228 -9.27 5.88 0.00
C ALA A 228 -9.44 4.35 -0.09
N ILE A 229 -10.37 3.90 -0.93
CA ILE A 229 -10.59 2.48 -1.21
C ILE A 229 -9.59 2.02 -2.28
N VAL A 230 -8.92 0.93 -1.99
CA VAL A 230 -8.00 0.22 -2.89
C VAL A 230 -8.42 -1.24 -2.98
N ARG A 231 -7.93 -1.96 -3.99
CA ARG A 231 -8.19 -3.38 -4.17
C ARG A 231 -6.92 -4.17 -3.91
N ILE A 232 -7.03 -5.25 -3.15
CA ILE A 232 -5.92 -6.17 -2.90
C ILE A 232 -6.21 -7.47 -3.62
N ARG A 233 -5.28 -7.89 -4.47
CA ARG A 233 -5.33 -9.18 -5.15
C ARG A 233 -4.27 -10.10 -4.58
N ALA A 234 -4.70 -11.27 -4.07
CA ALA A 234 -3.83 -12.29 -3.52
C ALA A 234 -4.43 -13.68 -3.73
N GLY A 235 -3.63 -14.66 -4.18
CA GLY A 235 -4.07 -16.04 -4.36
C GLY A 235 -5.29 -16.21 -5.28
N GLY A 236 -5.48 -15.32 -6.27
CA GLY A 236 -6.64 -15.33 -7.18
C GLY A 236 -7.91 -14.68 -6.63
N ALA A 237 -7.93 -14.24 -5.37
CA ALA A 237 -9.04 -13.49 -4.78
C ALA A 237 -8.74 -11.98 -4.81
N GLU A 238 -9.77 -11.18 -5.04
CA GLU A 238 -9.72 -9.73 -4.97
C GLU A 238 -10.61 -9.24 -3.82
N ARG A 239 -10.10 -8.27 -3.04
CA ARG A 239 -10.78 -7.70 -1.87
C ARG A 239 -10.58 -6.20 -1.84
N GLU A 240 -11.60 -5.48 -1.40
CA GLU A 240 -11.49 -4.06 -1.12
C GLU A 240 -10.85 -3.83 0.25
N ALA A 241 -10.05 -2.79 0.34
CA ALA A 241 -9.34 -2.40 1.56
C ALA A 241 -9.19 -0.88 1.61
N GLN A 242 -8.89 -0.36 2.80
CA GLN A 242 -8.71 1.07 2.98
C GLN A 242 -7.24 1.43 3.18
N VAL A 243 -6.84 2.54 2.59
CA VAL A 243 -5.55 3.18 2.86
C VAL A 243 -5.55 3.69 4.29
N THR A 244 -4.59 3.23 5.10
CA THR A 244 -4.40 3.68 6.48
C THR A 244 -3.42 4.84 6.57
N ALA A 245 -2.39 4.83 5.72
CA ALA A 245 -1.41 5.90 5.67
C ALA A 245 -0.77 6.01 4.29
N LEU A 246 -0.47 7.24 3.91
CA LEU A 246 0.40 7.58 2.80
C LEU A 246 1.59 8.34 3.39
N VAL A 247 2.80 7.82 3.18
CA VAL A 247 4.02 8.47 3.64
C VAL A 247 4.41 9.53 2.61
N PRO A 248 4.31 10.83 2.91
CA PRO A 248 4.50 11.89 1.92
C PRO A 248 6.00 12.20 1.67
N VAL A 249 6.84 11.17 1.76
CA VAL A 249 8.28 11.26 1.49
C VAL A 249 8.57 10.30 0.36
N GLY A 250 8.65 10.85 -0.85
CA GLY A 250 8.98 10.08 -2.04
C GLY A 250 10.48 9.82 -2.12
N ASP A 251 10.85 8.66 -2.58
CA ASP A 251 12.22 8.38 -3.01
C ASP A 251 12.49 9.13 -4.33
N GLU A 252 13.57 9.93 -4.37
CA GLU A 252 13.90 10.76 -5.54
C GLU A 252 14.19 9.95 -6.80
N ALA A 253 14.72 8.74 -6.65
CA ALA A 253 15.11 7.88 -7.76
C ALA A 253 13.90 7.15 -8.35
N SER A 254 13.04 6.57 -7.48
CA SER A 254 11.87 5.80 -7.90
C SER A 254 10.62 6.66 -8.12
N ARG A 255 10.56 7.87 -7.53
CA ARG A 255 9.38 8.76 -7.53
C ARG A 255 8.13 8.06 -7.00
N GLN A 256 8.31 7.24 -5.97
CA GLN A 256 7.24 6.47 -5.35
C GLN A 256 7.06 6.89 -3.88
N LEU A 257 5.83 6.83 -3.40
CA LEU A 257 5.44 7.04 -2.02
C LEU A 257 5.08 5.70 -1.39
N GLU A 258 5.46 5.48 -0.13
CA GLU A 258 5.01 4.30 0.60
C GLU A 258 3.54 4.44 0.97
N LEU A 259 2.75 3.43 0.64
CA LEU A 259 1.34 3.33 0.95
C LEU A 259 1.12 2.16 1.91
N ARG A 260 0.36 2.40 2.97
CA ARG A 260 -0.07 1.38 3.92
C ARG A 260 -1.57 1.16 3.81
N VAL A 261 -1.95 -0.09 3.74
CA VAL A 261 -3.33 -0.50 3.52
C VAL A 261 -3.76 -1.46 4.62
N ALA A 262 -4.94 -1.25 5.17
CA ALA A 262 -5.53 -2.16 6.15
C ALA A 262 -5.80 -3.53 5.52
N ILE A 263 -5.59 -4.58 6.30
CA ILE A 263 -5.95 -5.95 5.93
C ILE A 263 -6.64 -6.62 7.11
N ASP A 264 -7.66 -7.44 6.84
CA ASP A 264 -8.32 -8.24 7.85
C ASP A 264 -7.35 -9.24 8.48
N GLN A 265 -7.47 -9.41 9.79
CA GLN A 265 -6.51 -10.17 10.59
C GLN A 265 -6.36 -11.64 10.17
N ASP A 266 -7.39 -12.23 9.57
CA ASP A 266 -7.41 -13.67 9.22
C ASP A 266 -7.00 -13.97 7.77
N ALA A 267 -6.67 -12.94 6.97
CA ALA A 267 -6.61 -13.13 5.53
C ALA A 267 -5.30 -13.75 5.01
N LEU A 268 -4.13 -13.20 5.40
CA LEU A 268 -2.85 -13.57 4.77
C LEU A 268 -1.69 -13.56 5.78
N PRO A 269 -0.76 -14.53 5.75
CA PRO A 269 0.46 -14.51 6.56
C PRO A 269 1.37 -13.32 6.24
N VAL A 270 2.15 -12.89 7.25
CA VAL A 270 3.26 -11.95 7.03
C VAL A 270 4.23 -12.53 6.01
N GLY A 271 4.70 -11.70 5.07
CA GLY A 271 5.55 -12.11 3.97
C GLY A 271 4.81 -12.51 2.68
N THR A 272 3.47 -12.58 2.70
CA THR A 272 2.69 -12.86 1.48
C THR A 272 2.82 -11.73 0.48
N ALA A 273 3.17 -12.08 -0.77
CA ALA A 273 3.15 -11.14 -1.89
C ALA A 273 1.71 -10.88 -2.33
N VAL A 274 1.38 -9.63 -2.56
CA VAL A 274 0.06 -9.16 -3.03
C VAL A 274 0.22 -8.16 -4.15
N THR A 275 -0.86 -7.89 -4.89
CA THR A 275 -0.91 -6.78 -5.84
C THR A 275 -2.00 -5.83 -5.38
N VAL A 276 -1.67 -4.53 -5.31
CA VAL A 276 -2.60 -3.49 -4.85
C VAL A 276 -3.01 -2.63 -6.02
N GLY A 277 -4.32 -2.61 -6.29
CA GLY A 277 -4.95 -1.72 -7.26
C GLY A 277 -5.32 -0.40 -6.59
N MET A 278 -4.81 0.68 -7.13
CA MET A 278 -5.02 2.04 -6.68
C MET A 278 -5.83 2.83 -7.72
N PRO A 279 -6.76 3.70 -7.32
CA PRO A 279 -7.44 4.57 -8.27
C PRO A 279 -6.43 5.48 -8.97
N GLY A 280 -6.36 5.40 -10.30
CA GLY A 280 -5.40 6.16 -11.12
C GLY A 280 -5.88 7.57 -11.49
N ALA A 281 -7.19 7.82 -11.41
CA ALA A 281 -7.83 9.10 -11.67
C ALA A 281 -9.19 9.18 -10.96
N GLN A 282 -9.92 10.24 -11.20
CA GLN A 282 -11.33 10.33 -10.80
C GLN A 282 -12.19 9.45 -11.72
N THR A 283 -13.29 8.93 -11.19
CA THR A 283 -14.32 8.26 -11.98
C THR A 283 -14.83 9.22 -13.06
N ARG A 284 -14.89 8.75 -14.29
CA ARG A 284 -15.39 9.53 -15.42
C ARG A 284 -16.40 8.73 -16.22
N ALA A 285 -17.40 9.42 -16.76
CA ALA A 285 -18.32 8.82 -17.70
C ALA A 285 -17.61 8.62 -19.05
N VAL A 286 -17.64 7.40 -19.56
CA VAL A 286 -17.00 7.01 -20.81
C VAL A 286 -18.00 6.25 -21.71
N VAL A 287 -17.76 6.29 -23.00
CA VAL A 287 -18.42 5.38 -23.94
C VAL A 287 -17.49 4.19 -24.16
N ALA A 288 -17.96 3.01 -23.81
CA ALA A 288 -17.23 1.77 -23.97
C ALA A 288 -17.86 0.91 -25.09
N VAL A 289 -17.01 0.28 -25.88
CA VAL A 289 -17.40 -0.63 -26.94
C VAL A 289 -16.78 -2.00 -26.68
N PRO A 290 -17.44 -3.11 -27.08
CA PRO A 290 -16.82 -4.42 -27.04
C PRO A 290 -15.48 -4.40 -27.81
N ARG A 291 -14.46 -5.05 -27.26
CA ARG A 291 -13.11 -5.10 -27.86
C ARG A 291 -13.17 -5.54 -29.32
N ASP A 292 -14.03 -6.50 -29.65
CA ASP A 292 -14.17 -7.04 -30.99
C ASP A 292 -14.84 -6.04 -31.99
N ALA A 293 -15.44 -4.94 -31.49
CA ALA A 293 -15.98 -3.89 -32.35
C ALA A 293 -14.92 -2.92 -32.86
N LEU A 294 -13.75 -2.84 -32.20
CA LEU A 294 -12.67 -1.94 -32.56
C LEU A 294 -11.83 -2.57 -33.69
N VAL A 295 -11.71 -1.87 -34.80
CA VAL A 295 -10.87 -2.28 -35.94
C VAL A 295 -9.63 -1.38 -35.95
N LEU A 296 -8.46 -2.01 -35.72
CA LEU A 296 -7.16 -1.34 -35.71
C LEU A 296 -6.56 -1.38 -37.12
N ARG A 297 -6.20 -0.23 -37.68
CA ARG A 297 -5.56 -0.12 -39.02
C ARG A 297 -4.40 0.89 -38.94
N ARG A 298 -3.48 0.77 -39.89
CA ARG A 298 -2.37 1.73 -39.99
C ARG A 298 -2.82 3.17 -40.29
N GLU A 299 -3.98 3.32 -40.90
CA GLU A 299 -4.58 4.60 -41.25
C GLU A 299 -5.40 5.22 -40.13
N GLY A 300 -5.55 4.50 -38.99
CA GLY A 300 -6.32 4.90 -37.82
C GLY A 300 -7.33 3.85 -37.38
N ASP A 301 -7.75 3.98 -36.15
CA ASP A 301 -8.71 3.08 -35.51
C ASP A 301 -10.12 3.54 -35.84
N PHE A 302 -11.01 2.58 -36.06
CA PHE A 302 -12.41 2.88 -36.32
C PHE A 302 -13.33 1.78 -35.79
N VAL A 303 -14.59 2.14 -35.66
CA VAL A 303 -15.69 1.20 -35.46
C VAL A 303 -16.66 1.30 -36.60
N VAL A 304 -17.44 0.25 -36.85
CA VAL A 304 -18.50 0.24 -37.83
C VAL A 304 -19.84 0.30 -37.12
N ARG A 305 -20.54 1.46 -37.25
CA ARG A 305 -21.89 1.66 -36.74
C ARG A 305 -22.90 1.20 -37.76
N VAL A 306 -23.99 0.63 -37.30
CA VAL A 306 -25.16 0.27 -38.12
C VAL A 306 -26.15 1.43 -38.06
N ASP A 307 -26.44 2.05 -39.18
CA ASP A 307 -27.37 3.16 -39.26
C ASP A 307 -28.83 2.69 -39.19
N ALA A 308 -29.80 3.63 -39.29
CA ALA A 308 -31.24 3.34 -39.24
C ALA A 308 -31.73 2.58 -40.47
N ALA A 309 -30.98 2.54 -41.57
CA ALA A 309 -31.30 1.82 -42.79
C ALA A 309 -30.52 0.48 -42.92
N ASP A 310 -29.95 -0.01 -41.81
CA ASP A 310 -29.09 -1.20 -41.71
C ASP A 310 -27.91 -1.16 -42.68
N ARG A 311 -27.29 0.03 -42.84
CA ARG A 311 -26.06 0.21 -43.59
C ARG A 311 -24.88 0.49 -42.69
N ALA A 312 -23.72 0.13 -43.19
CA ALA A 312 -22.45 0.32 -42.46
C ALA A 312 -21.95 1.77 -42.54
N GLU A 313 -21.74 2.39 -41.39
CA GLU A 313 -21.10 3.68 -41.27
C GLU A 313 -19.78 3.51 -40.51
N ARG A 314 -18.67 3.87 -41.14
CA ARG A 314 -17.35 3.82 -40.53
C ARG A 314 -17.13 5.12 -39.74
N LEU A 315 -16.91 4.99 -38.44
CA LEU A 315 -16.62 6.12 -37.53
C LEU A 315 -15.19 6.03 -37.04
N PRO A 316 -14.35 7.02 -37.31
CA PRO A 316 -13.00 7.10 -36.76
C PRO A 316 -13.11 7.32 -35.23
N VAL A 317 -12.30 6.59 -34.46
CA VAL A 317 -12.26 6.66 -33.02
C VAL A 317 -10.85 6.66 -32.49
N GLN A 318 -10.69 7.12 -31.25
CA GLN A 318 -9.47 6.94 -30.49
C GLN A 318 -9.74 5.93 -29.37
N ALA A 319 -8.96 4.85 -29.34
CA ALA A 319 -9.03 3.86 -28.28
C ALA A 319 -8.37 4.39 -27.01
N GLY A 320 -9.04 4.21 -25.89
CA GLY A 320 -8.56 4.50 -24.55
C GLY A 320 -8.24 3.24 -23.76
N ASP A 321 -8.59 3.24 -22.49
CA ASP A 321 -8.34 2.13 -21.56
C ASP A 321 -9.24 0.92 -21.84
N GLU A 322 -8.69 -0.28 -21.62
CA GLU A 322 -9.43 -1.55 -21.72
C GLU A 322 -9.84 -2.01 -20.31
N PHE A 323 -11.10 -2.43 -20.17
CA PHE A 323 -11.64 -2.95 -18.92
C PHE A 323 -12.81 -3.92 -19.20
N ASP A 324 -12.89 -5.02 -18.48
CA ASP A 324 -13.97 -6.02 -18.54
C ASP A 324 -14.34 -6.47 -19.97
N GLY A 325 -13.35 -6.57 -20.87
CA GLY A 325 -13.57 -6.95 -22.27
C GLY A 325 -14.18 -5.83 -23.14
N MET A 326 -14.29 -4.63 -22.59
CA MET A 326 -14.70 -3.41 -23.26
C MET A 326 -13.49 -2.47 -23.43
N ILE A 327 -13.55 -1.61 -24.44
CA ILE A 327 -12.55 -0.57 -24.66
C ILE A 327 -13.26 0.79 -24.63
N GLU A 328 -12.70 1.72 -23.87
CA GLU A 328 -13.10 3.11 -23.95
C GLU A 328 -12.81 3.67 -25.34
N VAL A 329 -13.74 4.39 -25.91
CA VAL A 329 -13.54 5.05 -27.20
C VAL A 329 -13.98 6.51 -27.12
N THR A 330 -13.19 7.36 -27.78
CA THR A 330 -13.51 8.76 -27.98
C THR A 330 -13.73 9.01 -29.46
N GLY A 331 -14.90 9.58 -29.81
CA GLY A 331 -15.26 9.84 -31.21
C GLY A 331 -16.75 10.11 -31.38
N GLY A 332 -17.26 9.98 -32.60
CA GLY A 332 -18.67 10.25 -32.92
C GLY A 332 -19.65 9.14 -32.53
N ILE A 333 -19.44 8.48 -31.37
CA ILE A 333 -20.24 7.36 -30.88
C ILE A 333 -21.02 7.78 -29.66
N ALA A 334 -22.30 7.41 -29.62
CA ALA A 334 -23.19 7.60 -28.48
C ALA A 334 -23.53 6.27 -27.79
N PRO A 335 -23.82 6.27 -26.48
CA PRO A 335 -24.37 5.12 -25.82
C PRO A 335 -25.65 4.63 -26.51
N GLY A 336 -25.73 3.33 -26.79
CA GLY A 336 -26.86 2.70 -27.53
C GLY A 336 -26.61 2.53 -29.03
N ASP A 337 -25.54 3.09 -29.61
CA ASP A 337 -25.19 2.88 -31.00
C ASP A 337 -24.92 1.39 -31.26
N ARG A 338 -25.51 0.84 -32.33
CA ARG A 338 -25.29 -0.56 -32.74
C ARG A 338 -23.96 -0.67 -33.50
N LEU A 339 -23.02 -1.42 -32.94
CA LEU A 339 -21.69 -1.58 -33.49
C LEU A 339 -21.46 -3.01 -34.01
N VAL A 340 -20.81 -3.16 -35.14
CA VAL A 340 -20.44 -4.45 -35.68
C VAL A 340 -19.28 -5.04 -34.88
N VAL A 341 -19.48 -6.20 -34.26
CA VAL A 341 -18.47 -6.92 -33.46
C VAL A 341 -17.82 -8.09 -34.22
N ARG A 342 -18.49 -8.58 -35.26
CA ARG A 342 -17.92 -9.62 -36.14
C ARG A 342 -18.16 -9.27 -37.59
N GLY A 343 -17.12 -9.34 -38.42
CA GLY A 343 -17.17 -9.05 -39.85
C GLY A 343 -16.85 -7.59 -40.20
N ALA A 344 -16.59 -6.72 -39.22
CA ALA A 344 -16.29 -5.29 -39.44
C ALA A 344 -15.14 -5.04 -40.42
N GLU A 345 -14.15 -5.94 -40.47
CA GLU A 345 -12.97 -5.84 -41.31
C GLU A 345 -13.24 -6.01 -42.83
N ARG A 346 -14.42 -6.59 -43.18
CA ARG A 346 -14.83 -6.91 -44.57
C ARG A 346 -15.89 -5.98 -45.10
N VAL A 347 -16.42 -5.11 -44.24
CA VAL A 347 -17.54 -4.26 -44.63
C VAL A 347 -17.05 -2.96 -45.23
N GLU A 348 -17.60 -2.61 -46.42
CA GLU A 348 -17.37 -1.31 -47.05
C GLU A 348 -18.33 -0.24 -46.48
N PRO A 349 -17.89 1.05 -46.40
CA PRO A 349 -18.78 2.12 -46.00
C PRO A 349 -20.02 2.23 -46.92
N GLY A 350 -21.21 2.31 -46.33
CA GLY A 350 -22.48 2.35 -47.04
C GLY A 350 -23.06 0.99 -47.50
N GLN A 351 -22.32 -0.11 -47.27
CA GLN A 351 -22.81 -1.46 -47.62
C GLN A 351 -24.01 -1.87 -46.75
N ALA A 352 -24.99 -2.51 -47.36
CA ALA A 352 -26.13 -3.09 -46.64
C ALA A 352 -25.65 -4.25 -45.74
N LEU A 353 -26.20 -4.35 -44.55
CA LEU A 353 -25.84 -5.35 -43.54
C LEU A 353 -26.99 -6.32 -43.29
N SER A 354 -26.64 -7.60 -43.15
CA SER A 354 -27.56 -8.65 -42.68
C SER A 354 -27.16 -8.99 -41.23
N ILE A 355 -27.96 -8.51 -40.28
CA ILE A 355 -27.65 -8.62 -38.84
C ILE A 355 -28.04 -10.01 -38.35
N GLN A 356 -27.07 -10.75 -37.82
CA GLN A 356 -27.30 -11.99 -37.10
C GLN A 356 -27.19 -11.74 -35.57
N PRO A 357 -28.09 -12.38 -34.77
CA PRO A 357 -27.94 -12.31 -33.33
C PRO A 357 -26.57 -12.86 -32.92
N LEU A 358 -25.92 -12.20 -31.94
CA LEU A 358 -24.69 -12.67 -31.34
C LEU A 358 -25.01 -14.04 -30.70
N ALA A 359 -24.40 -15.12 -31.20
CA ALA A 359 -24.45 -16.39 -30.48
C ALA A 359 -23.85 -16.16 -29.09
N GLU A 360 -24.61 -16.47 -28.03
CA GLU A 360 -24.09 -16.36 -26.64
C GLU A 360 -22.72 -17.00 -26.54
N PRO A 361 -21.76 -16.36 -25.88
CA PRO A 361 -20.47 -16.99 -25.62
C PRO A 361 -20.77 -18.26 -24.80
N LEU A 362 -20.35 -19.41 -25.31
CA LEU A 362 -20.31 -20.67 -24.56
C LEU A 362 -19.55 -20.34 -23.24
N ALA A 363 -20.31 -20.36 -22.14
CA ALA A 363 -19.75 -20.23 -20.81
C ALA A 363 -18.61 -21.24 -20.67
N MET A 364 -17.37 -20.78 -20.68
CA MET A 364 -16.24 -21.62 -20.30
C MET A 364 -16.44 -21.99 -18.83
N ARG A 365 -16.60 -23.28 -18.61
CA ARG A 365 -16.58 -23.93 -17.30
C ARG A 365 -15.19 -23.81 -16.64
#